data_f6b321ddf321a3dd77a2a063e9c639cd
#
_entry.id   f6b321ddf321a3dd77a2a063e9c639cd
#
_cell.length_a   1.000
_cell.length_b   1.000
_cell.length_c   1.000
_cell.angle_alpha   90.00
_cell.angle_beta   90.00
_cell.angle_gamma   90.00
#
_symmetry.space_group_name_H-M   'P 1'
#
loop_
_entity.id
_entity.type
_entity.pdbx_description
1 polymer ?
#
loop_
_entity_poly.entity_id
_entity_poly.type
_entity_poly.pdbx_seq_one_letter_code
_entity_poly.pdbx_strand_id
1 'polypeptide(L)'
;MATTLTDWGLLFQRLAGSLLVLQVHGLPKLLHFQQQLTQIEDPFGLGASLTLWLAIFAEVVCPLLIMLGVFTRLACLPLLFLLLVALLLVHPQWSLAEGQFGWLLLILFGTLLISGPGRLALGQRVAGRFPLLARVS
;
A
#
# COMPACT_ATOMS: atom_id res chain seq x y z
N MET A 1 -8.49 8.75 25.84
CA MET A 1 -7.68 9.90 25.41
C MET A 1 -8.32 10.55 24.18
N ALA A 2 -8.32 11.88 24.15
CA ALA A 2 -8.85 12.63 23.01
C ALA A 2 -7.99 12.41 21.74
N THR A 3 -8.63 12.43 20.58
CA THR A 3 -7.95 12.42 19.28
C THR A 3 -7.23 13.74 19.05
N THR A 4 -6.11 13.68 18.37
CA THR A 4 -5.28 14.84 18.03
C THR A 4 -5.43 15.21 16.56
N LEU A 5 -4.97 16.40 16.16
CA LEU A 5 -4.89 16.76 14.75
C LEU A 5 -4.00 15.81 13.95
N THR A 6 -2.98 15.25 14.60
CA THR A 6 -2.13 14.23 13.98
C THR A 6 -2.93 12.96 13.64
N ASP A 7 -3.83 12.52 14.52
CA ASP A 7 -4.69 11.36 14.26
C ASP A 7 -5.61 11.59 13.04
N TRP A 8 -6.14 12.79 12.89
CA TRP A 8 -6.93 13.18 11.74
C TRP A 8 -6.09 13.28 10.47
N GLY A 9 -4.86 13.80 10.57
CA GLY A 9 -3.92 13.84 9.45
C GLY A 9 -3.57 12.44 8.96
N LEU A 10 -3.29 11.52 9.86
CA LEU A 10 -3.00 10.12 9.53
C LEU A 10 -4.22 9.40 8.94
N LEU A 11 -5.42 9.67 9.44
CA LEU A 11 -6.65 9.15 8.85
C LEU A 11 -6.81 9.64 7.40
N PHE A 12 -6.66 10.93 7.16
CA PHE A 12 -6.72 11.51 5.81
C PHE A 12 -5.69 10.86 4.89
N GLN A 13 -4.44 10.75 5.34
CA GLN A 13 -3.34 10.15 4.58
C GLN A 13 -3.62 8.68 4.21
N ARG A 14 -4.10 7.89 5.17
CA ARG A 14 -4.47 6.49 4.94
C ARG A 14 -5.57 6.36 3.88
N LEU A 15 -6.65 7.12 4.06
CA LEU A 15 -7.82 7.03 3.18
C LEU A 15 -7.49 7.54 1.78
N ALA A 16 -6.93 8.73 1.67
CA ALA A 16 -6.65 9.36 0.38
C ALA A 16 -5.57 8.61 -0.40
N GLY A 17 -4.45 8.25 0.25
CA GLY A 17 -3.35 7.54 -0.39
C GLY A 17 -3.73 6.13 -0.83
N SER A 18 -4.42 5.40 0.04
CA SER A 18 -4.88 4.03 -0.29
C SER A 18 -5.95 4.03 -1.37
N LEU A 19 -6.88 5.00 -1.33
CA LEU A 19 -7.89 5.13 -2.38
C LEU A 19 -7.25 5.42 -3.74
N LEU A 20 -6.23 6.27 -3.78
CA LEU A 20 -5.49 6.57 -4.99
C LEU A 20 -4.82 5.33 -5.58
N VAL A 21 -4.11 4.56 -4.77
CA VAL A 21 -3.46 3.31 -5.21
C VAL A 21 -4.50 2.30 -5.69
N LEU A 22 -5.59 2.14 -4.96
CA LEU A 22 -6.66 1.21 -5.30
C LEU A 22 -7.29 1.57 -6.65
N GLN A 23 -7.64 2.85 -6.86
CA GLN A 23 -8.30 3.31 -8.08
C GLN A 23 -7.39 3.26 -9.31
N VAL A 24 -6.14 3.67 -9.16
CA VAL A 24 -5.23 3.83 -10.30
C VAL A 24 -4.49 2.53 -10.63
N HIS A 25 -4.13 1.74 -9.63
CA HIS A 25 -3.28 0.56 -9.81
C HIS A 25 -4.00 -0.76 -9.49
N GLY A 26 -4.70 -0.84 -8.37
CA GLY A 26 -5.27 -2.10 -7.89
C GLY A 26 -6.49 -2.55 -8.67
N LEU A 27 -7.52 -1.72 -8.76
CA LEU A 27 -8.78 -2.08 -9.43
C LEU A 27 -8.61 -2.39 -10.91
N PRO A 28 -7.81 -1.66 -11.71
CA PRO A 28 -7.58 -2.04 -13.11
C PRO A 28 -6.99 -3.43 -13.27
N LYS A 29 -6.07 -3.83 -12.39
CA LYS A 29 -5.48 -5.18 -12.41
C LYS A 29 -6.51 -6.26 -12.07
N LEU A 30 -7.40 -5.99 -11.12
CA LEU A 30 -8.43 -6.93 -10.72
C LEU A 30 -9.55 -7.04 -11.76
N LEU A 31 -10.04 -5.91 -12.28
CA LEU A 31 -11.17 -5.86 -13.21
C LEU A 31 -10.79 -6.28 -14.63
N HIS A 32 -9.56 -6.04 -15.06
CA HIS A 32 -9.04 -6.35 -16.38
C HIS A 32 -7.92 -7.39 -16.33
N PHE A 33 -8.10 -8.42 -15.52
CA PHE A 33 -7.08 -9.42 -15.21
C PHE A 33 -6.45 -10.05 -16.46
N GLN A 34 -7.27 -10.49 -17.41
CA GLN A 34 -6.78 -11.14 -18.63
C GLN A 34 -5.92 -10.22 -19.48
N GLN A 35 -6.31 -8.96 -19.60
CA GLN A 35 -5.53 -7.96 -20.31
C GLN A 35 -4.22 -7.67 -19.56
N GLN A 36 -4.26 -7.56 -18.27
CA GLN A 36 -3.08 -7.30 -17.42
C GLN A 36 -2.07 -8.46 -17.48
N LEU A 37 -2.52 -9.71 -17.63
CA LEU A 37 -1.62 -10.86 -17.80
C LEU A 37 -0.68 -10.71 -19.01
N THR A 38 -1.12 -10.03 -20.07
CA THR A 38 -0.32 -9.81 -21.27
C THR A 38 0.61 -8.61 -21.17
N GLN A 39 0.40 -7.74 -20.19
CA GLN A 39 1.10 -6.46 -20.04
C GLN A 39 2.01 -6.41 -18.81
N ILE A 40 1.75 -7.25 -17.79
CA ILE A 40 2.50 -7.17 -16.54
C ILE A 40 3.97 -7.55 -16.76
N GLU A 41 4.84 -6.76 -16.15
CA GLU A 41 6.25 -7.05 -16.11
C GLU A 41 6.57 -8.03 -15.00
N ASP A 42 7.48 -8.95 -15.26
CA ASP A 42 7.84 -10.05 -14.36
C ASP A 42 9.35 -10.02 -14.10
N PRO A 43 9.83 -9.07 -13.27
CA PRO A 43 11.26 -8.88 -13.06
C PRO A 43 11.94 -10.04 -12.33
N PHE A 44 11.18 -10.87 -11.61
CA PHE A 44 11.72 -12.01 -10.87
C PHE A 44 11.52 -13.36 -11.57
N GLY A 45 10.88 -13.39 -12.74
CA GLY A 45 10.65 -14.62 -13.47
C GLY A 45 9.69 -15.60 -12.79
N LEU A 46 8.72 -15.10 -12.03
CA LEU A 46 7.75 -15.92 -11.30
C LEU A 46 6.59 -16.42 -12.18
N GLY A 47 6.47 -15.89 -13.38
CA GLY A 47 5.34 -16.07 -14.27
C GLY A 47 4.32 -14.95 -14.12
N ALA A 48 3.68 -14.59 -15.24
CA ALA A 48 2.74 -13.46 -15.28
C ALA A 48 1.58 -13.62 -14.30
N SER A 49 1.02 -14.82 -14.17
CA SER A 49 -0.13 -15.08 -13.29
C SER A 49 0.22 -14.85 -11.82
N LEU A 50 1.30 -15.44 -11.32
CA LEU A 50 1.71 -15.27 -9.92
C LEU A 50 2.12 -13.83 -9.64
N THR A 51 2.87 -13.21 -10.54
CA THR A 51 3.30 -11.82 -10.42
C THR A 51 2.09 -10.88 -10.34
N LEU A 52 1.08 -11.10 -11.20
CA LEU A 52 -0.13 -10.29 -11.21
C LEU A 52 -0.94 -10.46 -9.90
N TRP A 53 -1.09 -11.69 -9.38
CA TRP A 53 -1.78 -11.92 -8.11
C TRP A 53 -1.04 -11.26 -6.94
N LEU A 54 0.28 -11.31 -6.91
CA LEU A 54 1.07 -10.62 -5.88
C LEU A 54 0.90 -9.09 -5.96
N ALA A 55 0.86 -8.54 -7.18
CA ALA A 55 0.59 -7.12 -7.39
C ALA A 55 -0.83 -6.74 -6.94
N ILE A 56 -1.85 -7.55 -7.26
CA ILE A 56 -3.23 -7.34 -6.81
C ILE A 56 -3.29 -7.37 -5.27
N PHE A 57 -2.64 -8.32 -4.64
CA PHE A 57 -2.56 -8.36 -3.17
C PHE A 57 -2.00 -7.05 -2.61
N ALA A 58 -0.87 -6.58 -3.13
CA ALA A 58 -0.21 -5.37 -2.66
C ALA A 58 -1.01 -4.08 -2.96
N GLU A 59 -1.78 -4.05 -4.04
CA GLU A 59 -2.46 -2.84 -4.53
C GLU A 59 -3.98 -2.84 -4.34
N VAL A 60 -4.57 -3.94 -3.89
CA VAL A 60 -6.00 -4.03 -3.54
C VAL A 60 -6.16 -4.39 -2.07
N VAL A 61 -5.64 -5.53 -1.64
CA VAL A 61 -5.83 -6.02 -0.26
C VAL A 61 -5.12 -5.10 0.74
N CYS A 62 -3.86 -4.79 0.51
CA CYS A 62 -3.09 -3.94 1.42
C CYS A 62 -3.68 -2.53 1.56
N PRO A 63 -4.04 -1.80 0.48
CA PRO A 63 -4.73 -0.53 0.63
C PRO A 63 -6.03 -0.60 1.42
N LEU A 64 -6.84 -1.63 1.24
CA LEU A 64 -8.07 -1.79 2.01
C LEU A 64 -7.78 -1.98 3.50
N LEU A 65 -6.79 -2.76 3.87
CA LEU A 65 -6.35 -2.93 5.25
C LEU A 65 -5.83 -1.61 5.84
N ILE A 66 -5.06 -0.86 5.07
CA ILE A 66 -4.53 0.45 5.47
C ILE A 66 -5.67 1.45 5.69
N MET A 67 -6.67 1.48 4.80
CA MET A 67 -7.84 2.34 4.96
C MET A 67 -8.59 2.04 6.26
N LEU A 68 -8.80 0.77 6.57
CA LEU A 68 -9.45 0.35 7.82
C LEU A 68 -8.56 0.58 9.04
N GLY A 69 -7.25 0.69 8.85
CA GLY A 69 -6.30 0.80 9.94
C GLY A 69 -6.09 -0.50 10.69
N VAL A 70 -6.22 -1.63 9.99
CA VAL A 70 -5.95 -2.97 10.50
C VAL A 70 -4.69 -3.50 9.82
N PHE A 71 -3.73 -4.00 10.59
CA PHE A 71 -2.42 -4.44 10.08
C PHE A 71 -1.73 -3.36 9.22
N THR A 72 -1.88 -2.09 9.55
CA THR A 72 -1.42 -0.97 8.71
C THR A 72 0.07 -1.05 8.41
N ARG A 73 0.90 -1.23 9.42
CA ARG A 73 2.35 -1.35 9.22
C ARG A 73 2.72 -2.57 8.40
N LEU A 74 2.10 -3.71 8.70
CA LEU A 74 2.35 -4.94 7.96
C LEU A 74 1.89 -4.82 6.49
N ALA A 75 0.73 -4.21 6.25
CA ALA A 75 0.19 -4.00 4.92
C ALA A 75 1.01 -2.98 4.08
N CYS A 76 1.70 -2.04 4.73
CA CYS A 76 2.61 -1.13 4.04
C CYS A 76 3.82 -1.85 3.43
N LEU A 77 4.28 -2.97 4.01
CA LEU A 77 5.48 -3.65 3.54
C LEU A 77 5.38 -4.20 2.11
N PRO A 78 4.33 -4.99 1.74
CA PRO A 78 4.18 -5.44 0.36
C PRO A 78 4.03 -4.29 -0.63
N LEU A 79 3.31 -3.25 -0.25
CA LEU A 79 3.09 -2.08 -1.11
C LEU A 79 4.39 -1.30 -1.33
N LEU A 80 5.17 -1.07 -0.29
CA LEU A 80 6.48 -0.42 -0.39
C LEU A 80 7.45 -1.25 -1.23
N PHE A 81 7.46 -2.56 -1.02
CA PHE A 81 8.29 -3.48 -1.82
C PHE A 81 7.92 -3.39 -3.30
N LEU A 82 6.63 -3.43 -3.62
CA LEU A 82 6.16 -3.32 -5.00
C LEU A 82 6.56 -1.99 -5.64
N LEU A 83 6.43 -0.88 -4.91
CA LEU A 83 6.85 0.44 -5.38
C LEU A 83 8.36 0.49 -5.67
N LEU A 84 9.18 -0.09 -4.79
CA LEU A 84 10.63 -0.16 -5.01
C LEU A 84 10.97 -1.02 -6.21
N VAL A 85 10.33 -2.17 -6.38
CA VAL A 85 10.51 -3.02 -7.56
C VAL A 85 10.14 -2.27 -8.83
N ALA A 86 9.01 -1.58 -8.84
CA ALA A 86 8.58 -0.80 -9.99
C ALA A 86 9.58 0.30 -10.36
N LEU A 87 10.07 1.05 -9.38
CA LEU A 87 10.98 2.18 -9.61
C LEU A 87 12.40 1.76 -9.94
N LEU A 88 12.90 0.69 -9.33
CA LEU A 88 14.32 0.33 -9.42
C LEU A 88 14.60 -0.80 -10.41
N LEU A 89 13.67 -1.75 -10.57
CA LEU A 89 13.86 -2.92 -11.42
C LEU A 89 13.07 -2.86 -12.72
N VAL A 90 11.82 -2.38 -12.67
CA VAL A 90 10.95 -2.32 -13.85
C VAL A 90 11.24 -1.08 -14.69
N HIS A 91 11.42 0.06 -14.04
CA HIS A 91 11.66 1.35 -14.72
C HIS A 91 12.98 2.01 -14.28
N PRO A 92 14.13 1.30 -14.34
CA PRO A 92 15.41 1.87 -13.91
C PRO A 92 15.86 3.06 -14.74
N GLN A 93 15.31 3.20 -15.95
CA GLN A 93 15.61 4.31 -16.87
C GLN A 93 14.87 5.61 -16.53
N TRP A 94 13.86 5.55 -15.66
CA TRP A 94 13.10 6.74 -15.30
C TRP A 94 13.96 7.73 -14.53
N SER A 95 13.88 9.00 -14.93
CA SER A 95 14.40 10.11 -14.15
C SER A 95 13.56 10.28 -12.86
N LEU A 96 14.07 11.08 -11.93
CA LEU A 96 13.30 11.41 -10.72
C LEU A 96 11.96 12.07 -11.05
N ALA A 97 11.93 12.89 -12.09
CA ALA A 97 10.69 13.54 -12.55
C ALA A 97 9.68 12.55 -13.11
N GLU A 98 10.13 11.55 -13.87
CA GLU A 98 9.26 10.52 -14.43
C GLU A 98 8.70 9.59 -13.35
N GLY A 99 9.52 9.22 -12.37
CA GLY A 99 9.14 8.35 -11.26
C GLY A 99 8.54 9.06 -10.05
N GLN A 100 8.32 10.37 -10.10
CA GLN A 100 7.95 11.17 -8.91
C GLN A 100 6.70 10.67 -8.19
N PHE A 101 5.68 10.20 -8.90
CA PHE A 101 4.47 9.68 -8.26
C PHE A 101 4.76 8.41 -7.44
N GLY A 102 5.59 7.51 -7.96
CA GLY A 102 6.04 6.33 -7.21
C GLY A 102 6.83 6.71 -5.97
N TRP A 103 7.74 7.67 -6.08
CA TRP A 103 8.52 8.17 -4.94
C TRP A 103 7.65 8.87 -3.90
N LEU A 104 6.64 9.65 -4.33
CA LEU A 104 5.68 10.29 -3.41
C LEU A 104 4.85 9.24 -2.66
N LEU A 105 4.37 8.19 -3.35
CA LEU A 105 3.66 7.09 -2.71
C LEU A 105 4.55 6.34 -1.71
N LEU A 106 5.81 6.15 -2.06
CA LEU A 106 6.78 5.50 -1.16
C LEU A 106 7.00 6.33 0.11
N ILE A 107 7.13 7.64 -0.01
CA ILE A 107 7.23 8.55 1.14
C ILE A 107 5.95 8.49 1.99
N LEU A 108 4.78 8.51 1.36
CA LEU A 108 3.49 8.48 2.03
C LEU A 108 3.29 7.20 2.83
N PHE A 109 3.48 6.04 2.21
CA PHE A 109 3.31 4.76 2.89
C PHE A 109 4.48 4.43 3.82
N GLY A 110 5.68 4.93 3.53
CA GLY A 110 6.81 4.87 4.45
C GLY A 110 6.54 5.64 5.75
N THR A 111 5.90 6.80 5.65
CA THR A 111 5.45 7.57 6.82
C THR A 111 4.45 6.75 7.65
N LEU A 112 3.47 6.11 7.01
CA LEU A 112 2.49 5.27 7.70
C LEU A 112 3.14 4.03 8.35
N LEU A 113 4.16 3.46 7.73
CA LEU A 113 4.92 2.36 8.32
C LEU A 113 5.60 2.78 9.63
N ILE A 114 6.19 3.97 9.65
CA ILE A 114 6.90 4.50 10.82
C ILE A 114 5.92 4.94 11.90
N SER A 115 4.96 5.79 11.55
CA SER A 115 4.01 6.41 12.49
C SER A 115 2.92 5.45 12.97
N GLY A 116 2.54 4.49 12.14
CA GLY A 116 1.32 3.70 12.32
C GLY A 116 0.08 4.45 11.86
N PRO A 117 -1.12 3.87 12.09
CA PRO A 117 -2.37 4.36 11.49
C PRO A 117 -3.04 5.51 12.25
N GLY A 118 -2.54 5.87 13.43
CA GLY A 118 -3.21 6.81 14.31
C GLY A 118 -4.33 6.16 15.15
N ARG A 119 -4.89 6.92 16.09
CA ARG A 119 -5.91 6.41 17.02
C ARG A 119 -7.28 6.17 16.39
N LEU A 120 -7.54 6.77 15.23
CA LEU A 120 -8.80 6.61 14.49
C LEU A 120 -8.84 5.31 13.66
N ALA A 121 -7.95 4.37 13.91
CA ALA A 121 -7.86 3.08 13.22
C ALA A 121 -8.63 1.98 13.96
N LEU A 122 -9.26 1.08 13.22
CA LEU A 122 -9.98 -0.06 13.80
C LEU A 122 -9.05 -1.00 14.58
N GLY A 123 -7.84 -1.22 14.08
CA GLY A 123 -6.83 -2.04 14.75
C GLY A 123 -6.49 -1.54 16.14
N GLN A 124 -6.47 -0.22 16.36
CA GLN A 124 -6.22 0.38 17.65
C GLN A 124 -7.39 0.19 18.64
N ARG A 125 -8.62 0.18 18.13
CA ARG A 125 -9.81 -0.07 18.95
C ARG A 125 -9.89 -1.51 19.44
N VAL A 126 -9.39 -2.44 18.66
CA VAL A 126 -9.40 -3.88 18.97
C VAL A 126 -8.12 -4.31 19.71
N ALA A 127 -7.11 -3.46 19.74
CA ALA A 127 -5.81 -3.73 20.37
C ALA A 127 -5.91 -4.14 21.85
N GLY A 128 -6.93 -3.65 22.57
CA GLY A 128 -7.18 -4.03 23.95
C GLY A 128 -7.49 -5.52 24.13
N ARG A 129 -8.04 -6.17 23.10
CA ARG A 129 -8.31 -7.62 23.08
C ARG A 129 -7.17 -8.44 22.47
N PHE A 130 -6.41 -7.85 21.56
CA PHE A 130 -5.35 -8.54 20.82
C PHE A 130 -4.11 -7.65 20.73
N PRO A 131 -3.20 -7.71 21.72
CA PRO A 131 -2.03 -6.81 21.77
C PRO A 131 -1.07 -6.94 20.58
N LEU A 132 -1.05 -8.09 19.91
CA LEU A 132 -0.25 -8.25 18.69
C LEU A 132 -0.75 -7.37 17.54
N LEU A 133 -2.06 -7.15 17.44
CA LEU A 133 -2.63 -6.27 16.43
C LEU A 133 -2.15 -4.82 16.59
N ALA A 134 -1.94 -4.37 17.81
CA ALA A 134 -1.44 -3.01 18.07
C ALA A 134 -0.04 -2.77 17.52
N ARG A 135 0.80 -3.81 17.50
CA ARG A 135 2.19 -3.70 17.04
C ARG A 135 2.32 -3.68 15.52
N VAL A 136 1.41 -4.38 14.82
CA VAL A 136 1.46 -4.55 13.36
C VAL A 136 0.43 -3.66 12.63
N SER A 137 -0.44 -3.00 13.39
CA SER A 137 -1.36 -1.95 12.90
C SER A 137 -0.71 -0.54 13.03
#